data_35e1f008865cdf92adb5d4415ae3057e
#
_entry.id   35e1f008865cdf92adb5d4415ae3057e
#
_cell.length_a   1.000
_cell.length_b   1.000
_cell.length_c   1.000
_cell.angle_alpha   90.00
_cell.angle_beta   90.00
_cell.angle_gamma   90.00
#
_symmetry.space_group_name_H-M   'P 1'
#
loop_
_entity.id
_entity.type
_entity.pdbx_description
1 polymer ?
#
loop_
_entity_poly.entity_id
_entity_poly.type
_entity_poly.pdbx_seq_one_letter_code
_entity_poly.pdbx_strand_id
1 'polypeptide(L)'
;MPRQLQVLTPEQAQHFVEKGYVVVKGCLDPDLAKRWTAEAYTRLGYDPDDRSTWTKEIVWMDRNNISAIKDISPKAWGALCDVTGGEDRIDDRIMQIESQHFTTIDSHEWSDAFIVNFRRGADKPWMPPSPEAGGWHKDGSFFRHFLDSREQGLLTIVYWSDVGHKGGGTFIAPDSIGHVARYLAEHPEGVEPSFDFGSLIDKCSEFVEVTGELGDFIILHPYMLHASSNNHSPNVRFMTNPPVVLREPMNFNRDDPAEFSLIERATLHGLGRDRYDFRPTAPRDEQWKIIG
;
A
#
# COMPACT_ATOMS: atom_id res chain seq x y z
N MET A 1 -27.22 9.23 -3.25
CA MET A 1 -26.50 9.91 -4.36
C MET A 1 -25.08 9.39 -4.36
N PRO A 2 -24.43 9.14 -5.51
CA PRO A 2 -23.02 8.75 -5.53
C PRO A 2 -22.20 9.83 -4.80
N ARG A 3 -21.26 9.40 -3.96
CA ARG A 3 -20.37 10.33 -3.26
C ARG A 3 -19.56 11.11 -4.30
N GLN A 4 -19.48 12.42 -4.13
CA GLN A 4 -18.70 13.28 -5.02
C GLN A 4 -17.21 13.04 -4.72
N LEU A 5 -16.43 12.75 -5.76
CA LEU A 5 -14.99 12.66 -5.66
C LEU A 5 -14.38 14.03 -5.30
N GLN A 6 -13.41 14.03 -4.39
CA GLN A 6 -12.74 15.25 -3.92
C GLN A 6 -11.46 15.55 -4.71
N VAL A 7 -10.74 14.51 -5.10
CA VAL A 7 -9.39 14.60 -5.69
C VAL A 7 -9.27 13.77 -6.97
N LEU A 8 -9.77 12.53 -6.95
CA LEU A 8 -9.65 11.64 -8.09
C LEU A 8 -10.57 12.08 -9.23
N THR A 9 -10.07 11.99 -10.47
CA THR A 9 -10.95 12.11 -11.63
C THR A 9 -11.79 10.84 -11.78
N PRO A 10 -12.93 10.90 -12.51
CA PRO A 10 -13.73 9.71 -12.80
C PRO A 10 -12.90 8.59 -13.46
N GLU A 11 -11.96 8.95 -14.35
CA GLU A 11 -11.08 8.01 -15.04
C GLU A 11 -10.11 7.34 -14.05
N GLN A 12 -9.55 8.10 -13.10
CA GLN A 12 -8.69 7.55 -12.05
C GLN A 12 -9.48 6.62 -11.12
N ALA A 13 -10.70 6.98 -10.74
CA ALA A 13 -11.56 6.14 -9.93
C ALA A 13 -11.91 4.84 -10.67
N GLN A 14 -12.24 4.91 -11.96
CA GLN A 14 -12.50 3.74 -12.78
C GLN A 14 -11.26 2.86 -12.94
N HIS A 15 -10.09 3.49 -13.17
CA HIS A 15 -8.81 2.77 -13.24
C HIS A 15 -8.52 2.01 -11.93
N PHE A 16 -8.78 2.63 -10.77
CA PHE A 16 -8.63 1.94 -9.50
C PHE A 16 -9.57 0.73 -9.38
N VAL A 17 -10.81 0.83 -9.84
CA VAL A 17 -11.75 -0.29 -9.83
C VAL A 17 -11.28 -1.43 -10.72
N GLU A 18 -10.72 -1.14 -11.89
CA GLU A 18 -10.32 -2.14 -12.88
C GLU A 18 -8.93 -2.73 -12.62
N LYS A 19 -7.99 -1.90 -12.13
CA LYS A 19 -6.57 -2.24 -11.97
C LYS A 19 -6.10 -2.27 -10.53
N GLY A 20 -6.90 -1.78 -9.58
CA GLY A 20 -6.61 -1.79 -8.16
C GLY A 20 -5.50 -0.86 -7.72
N TYR A 21 -5.12 0.11 -8.53
CA TYR A 21 -4.16 1.12 -8.12
C TYR A 21 -4.44 2.47 -8.77
N VAL A 22 -3.96 3.53 -8.14
CA VAL A 22 -3.97 4.88 -8.69
C VAL A 22 -2.76 5.66 -8.22
N VAL A 23 -2.19 6.48 -9.10
CA VAL A 23 -1.11 7.40 -8.79
C VAL A 23 -1.67 8.81 -8.70
N VAL A 24 -1.53 9.43 -7.55
CA VAL A 24 -1.92 10.82 -7.29
C VAL A 24 -0.66 11.68 -7.27
N LYS A 25 -0.48 12.49 -8.30
CA LYS A 25 0.72 13.29 -8.49
C LYS A 25 0.82 14.47 -7.53
N GLY A 26 2.05 14.77 -7.07
CA GLY A 26 2.33 16.01 -6.34
C GLY A 26 1.53 16.15 -5.05
N CYS A 27 1.56 15.14 -4.20
CA CYS A 27 0.88 15.11 -2.90
C CYS A 27 1.74 15.64 -1.75
N LEU A 28 3.04 15.82 -1.95
CA LEU A 28 3.95 16.20 -0.87
C LEU A 28 4.71 17.47 -1.25
N ASP A 29 4.93 18.34 -0.26
CA ASP A 29 5.80 19.50 -0.40
C ASP A 29 7.26 19.04 -0.59
N PRO A 30 7.92 19.42 -1.70
CA PRO A 30 9.30 19.03 -1.95
C PRO A 30 10.29 19.50 -0.85
N ASP A 31 10.04 20.62 -0.20
CA ASP A 31 10.92 21.13 0.85
C ASP A 31 10.75 20.33 2.15
N LEU A 32 9.55 19.85 2.44
CA LEU A 32 9.33 18.90 3.53
C LEU A 32 10.07 17.59 3.25
N ALA A 33 9.94 17.06 2.06
CA ALA A 33 10.61 15.81 1.67
C ALA A 33 12.14 15.94 1.77
N LYS A 34 12.71 17.02 1.27
CA LYS A 34 14.15 17.30 1.38
C LYS A 34 14.64 17.38 2.82
N ARG A 35 13.88 18.02 3.70
CA ARG A 35 14.25 18.10 5.13
C ARG A 35 14.27 16.71 5.76
N TRP A 36 13.19 15.93 5.62
CA TRP A 36 13.10 14.63 6.26
C TRP A 36 14.12 13.62 5.69
N THR A 37 14.38 13.66 4.38
CA THR A 37 15.42 12.80 3.79
C THR A 37 16.84 13.20 4.20
N ALA A 38 17.13 14.50 4.35
CA ALA A 38 18.43 14.97 4.88
C ALA A 38 18.64 14.53 6.34
N GLU A 39 17.60 14.62 7.17
CA GLU A 39 17.63 14.11 8.55
C GLU A 39 17.84 12.59 8.58
N ALA A 40 17.23 11.86 7.62
CA ALA A 40 17.43 10.42 7.50
C ALA A 40 18.90 10.06 7.22
N TYR A 41 19.57 10.77 6.32
CA TYR A 41 21.01 10.58 6.10
C TYR A 41 21.82 10.80 7.39
N THR A 42 21.50 11.87 8.13
CA THR A 42 22.15 12.18 9.42
C THR A 42 21.95 11.04 10.43
N ARG A 43 20.73 10.53 10.56
CA ARG A 43 20.39 9.42 11.47
C ARG A 43 21.09 8.12 11.10
N LEU A 44 21.33 7.89 9.81
CA LEU A 44 22.06 6.72 9.31
C LEU A 44 23.60 6.87 9.47
N GLY A 45 24.09 8.08 9.72
CA GLY A 45 25.51 8.38 9.69
C GLY A 45 26.10 8.30 8.27
N TYR A 46 25.32 8.57 7.26
CA TYR A 46 25.67 8.52 5.84
C TYR A 46 25.82 9.93 5.28
N ASP A 47 26.80 10.11 4.40
CA ASP A 47 26.97 11.33 3.60
C ASP A 47 26.20 11.14 2.27
N PRO A 48 25.24 12.01 1.91
CA PRO A 48 24.53 11.91 0.65
C PRO A 48 25.43 12.02 -0.58
N ASP A 49 26.56 12.72 -0.47
CA ASP A 49 27.51 12.96 -1.56
C ASP A 49 28.66 11.95 -1.60
N ASP A 50 28.86 11.15 -0.52
CA ASP A 50 29.88 10.10 -0.42
C ASP A 50 29.27 8.71 -0.26
N ARG A 51 29.15 7.99 -1.36
CA ARG A 51 28.60 6.62 -1.39
C ARG A 51 29.44 5.60 -0.61
N SER A 52 30.70 5.88 -0.30
CA SER A 52 31.52 4.99 0.50
C SER A 52 31.03 4.87 1.94
N THR A 53 30.25 5.84 2.41
CA THR A 53 29.60 5.83 3.73
C THR A 53 28.39 4.92 3.80
N TRP A 54 27.80 4.50 2.66
CA TRP A 54 26.57 3.70 2.58
C TRP A 54 26.87 2.21 2.79
N THR A 55 26.83 1.77 4.03
CA THR A 55 27.23 0.40 4.41
C THR A 55 26.15 -0.64 4.14
N LYS A 56 24.90 -0.24 3.90
CA LYS A 56 23.77 -1.15 3.63
C LYS A 56 23.13 -0.81 2.29
N GLU A 57 22.70 -1.82 1.57
CA GLU A 57 22.00 -1.66 0.28
C GLU A 57 20.54 -1.23 0.45
N ILE A 58 19.90 -1.67 1.55
CA ILE A 58 18.53 -1.30 1.92
C ILE A 58 18.45 -1.12 3.44
N VAL A 59 17.67 -0.14 3.87
CA VAL A 59 17.45 0.16 5.30
C VAL A 59 15.98 0.41 5.54
N TRP A 60 15.42 -0.17 6.58
CA TRP A 60 14.14 0.17 7.17
C TRP A 60 14.41 1.05 8.39
N MET A 61 13.86 2.26 8.38
CA MET A 61 14.10 3.24 9.44
C MET A 61 12.91 3.29 10.39
N ASP A 62 13.20 3.43 11.67
CA ASP A 62 12.17 3.77 12.66
C ASP A 62 11.64 5.18 12.40
N ARG A 63 10.36 5.40 12.73
CA ARG A 63 9.74 6.72 12.65
C ARG A 63 10.36 7.69 13.66
N ASN A 64 10.58 8.92 13.24
CA ASN A 64 11.05 10.01 14.08
C ASN A 64 10.19 11.27 13.87
N ASN A 65 10.01 11.69 12.62
CA ASN A 65 9.06 12.74 12.28
C ASN A 65 7.69 12.09 11.99
N ILE A 66 6.64 12.67 12.57
CA ILE A 66 5.25 12.22 12.39
C ILE A 66 4.40 13.47 12.16
N SER A 67 3.49 13.39 11.21
CA SER A 67 2.55 14.48 10.92
C SER A 67 1.21 13.95 10.45
N ALA A 68 0.14 14.64 10.80
CA ALA A 68 -1.18 14.32 10.26
C ALA A 68 -1.18 14.49 8.73
N ILE A 69 -1.73 13.50 8.02
CA ILE A 69 -1.79 13.53 6.55
C ILE A 69 -2.53 14.77 6.06
N LYS A 70 -3.61 15.16 6.74
CA LYS A 70 -4.40 16.37 6.42
C LYS A 70 -3.57 17.65 6.42
N ASP A 71 -2.56 17.74 7.29
CA ASP A 71 -1.76 18.95 7.46
C ASP A 71 -0.67 19.04 6.40
N ILE A 72 -0.03 17.92 6.07
CA ILE A 72 1.12 17.90 5.14
C ILE A 72 0.74 17.51 3.72
N SER A 73 -0.41 16.86 3.53
CA SER A 73 -0.91 16.41 2.22
C SER A 73 -2.44 16.32 2.18
N PRO A 74 -3.18 17.45 2.20
CA PRO A 74 -4.64 17.44 2.07
C PRO A 74 -5.12 16.72 0.81
N LYS A 75 -4.33 16.78 -0.27
CA LYS A 75 -4.61 16.09 -1.54
C LYS A 75 -4.57 14.57 -1.39
N ALA A 76 -3.55 14.02 -0.72
CA ALA A 76 -3.49 12.58 -0.46
C ALA A 76 -4.63 12.14 0.45
N TRP A 77 -4.96 12.93 1.47
CA TRP A 77 -6.10 12.65 2.35
C TRP A 77 -7.43 12.58 1.58
N GLY A 78 -7.69 13.57 0.73
CA GLY A 78 -8.88 13.56 -0.12
C GLY A 78 -8.94 12.33 -1.05
N ALA A 79 -7.79 11.92 -1.61
CA ALA A 79 -7.73 10.71 -2.45
C ALA A 79 -7.97 9.43 -1.64
N LEU A 80 -7.49 9.33 -0.39
CA LEU A 80 -7.83 8.24 0.52
C LEU A 80 -9.33 8.20 0.79
N CYS A 81 -9.95 9.35 1.08
CA CYS A 81 -11.40 9.44 1.29
C CYS A 81 -12.19 9.02 0.04
N ASP A 82 -11.72 9.38 -1.16
CA ASP A 82 -12.36 8.97 -2.41
C ASP A 82 -12.35 7.45 -2.57
N VAL A 83 -11.20 6.81 -2.28
CA VAL A 83 -11.04 5.36 -2.48
C VAL A 83 -11.76 4.56 -1.40
N THR A 84 -11.70 4.99 -0.14
CA THR A 84 -12.38 4.30 0.99
C THR A 84 -13.88 4.55 1.01
N GLY A 85 -14.36 5.58 0.31
CA GLY A 85 -15.76 5.97 0.29
C GLY A 85 -16.13 6.94 1.42
N GLY A 86 -15.16 7.66 1.98
CA GLY A 86 -15.33 8.76 2.94
C GLY A 86 -14.41 8.65 4.14
N GLU A 87 -14.15 9.81 4.77
CA GLU A 87 -13.33 9.90 5.97
C GLU A 87 -13.89 9.05 7.12
N ASP A 88 -15.20 8.99 7.24
CA ASP A 88 -15.93 8.19 8.23
C ASP A 88 -15.68 6.67 8.11
N ARG A 89 -15.12 6.21 7.01
CA ARG A 89 -14.75 4.81 6.79
C ARG A 89 -13.28 4.49 7.13
N ILE A 90 -12.44 5.50 7.32
CA ILE A 90 -11.06 5.32 7.78
C ILE A 90 -11.08 5.23 9.30
N ASP A 91 -10.39 4.23 9.86
CA ASP A 91 -10.32 4.07 11.32
C ASP A 91 -9.46 5.19 11.92
N ASP A 92 -9.99 5.92 12.89
CA ASP A 92 -9.33 7.00 13.63
C ASP A 92 -8.67 6.52 14.93
N ARG A 93 -8.77 5.22 15.23
CA ARG A 93 -8.14 4.61 16.38
C ARG A 93 -6.76 4.09 16.01
N ILE A 94 -5.85 4.14 16.97
CA ILE A 94 -4.50 3.60 16.80
C ILE A 94 -4.53 2.10 17.03
N MET A 95 -4.02 1.35 16.05
CA MET A 95 -3.85 -0.09 16.14
C MET A 95 -2.42 -0.40 16.60
N GLN A 96 -2.30 -1.10 17.73
CA GLN A 96 -1.03 -1.63 18.22
C GLN A 96 -0.86 -3.07 17.73
N ILE A 97 0.25 -3.34 17.08
CA ILE A 97 0.60 -4.67 16.55
C ILE A 97 2.03 -5.04 16.95
N GLU A 98 2.35 -6.34 16.86
CA GLU A 98 3.73 -6.82 16.94
C GLU A 98 4.22 -7.10 15.51
N SER A 99 5.17 -6.31 15.04
CA SER A 99 5.77 -6.42 13.71
C SER A 99 7.27 -6.12 13.76
N GLN A 100 8.00 -6.62 12.76
CA GLN A 100 9.43 -6.35 12.61
C GLN A 100 9.71 -4.91 12.17
N HIS A 101 8.73 -4.22 11.59
CA HIS A 101 8.94 -2.91 10.95
C HIS A 101 8.15 -1.78 11.61
N PHE A 102 7.04 -2.08 12.26
CA PHE A 102 6.24 -1.09 12.96
C PHE A 102 5.42 -1.75 14.08
N THR A 103 5.18 -1.00 15.14
CA THR A 103 4.40 -1.46 16.29
C THR A 103 3.04 -0.79 16.39
N THR A 104 2.83 0.29 15.66
CA THR A 104 1.58 1.05 15.63
C THR A 104 1.20 1.42 14.21
N ILE A 105 -0.10 1.36 13.93
CA ILE A 105 -0.72 1.91 12.72
C ILE A 105 -1.67 3.02 13.16
N ASP A 106 -1.45 4.21 12.62
CA ASP A 106 -2.40 5.31 12.62
C ASP A 106 -2.67 5.70 11.17
N SER A 107 -3.92 5.50 10.73
CA SER A 107 -4.32 5.74 9.35
C SER A 107 -4.41 7.23 8.99
N HIS A 108 -4.26 8.12 9.98
CA HIS A 108 -4.32 9.57 9.84
C HIS A 108 -2.95 10.24 9.79
N GLU A 109 -1.87 9.47 10.02
CA GLU A 109 -0.50 10.00 10.11
C GLU A 109 0.42 9.42 9.04
N TRP A 110 1.33 10.25 8.54
CA TRP A 110 2.53 9.83 7.86
C TRP A 110 3.76 10.09 8.71
N SER A 111 4.78 9.27 8.52
CA SER A 111 6.05 9.40 9.21
C SER A 111 7.23 9.17 8.26
N ASP A 112 8.43 9.48 8.75
CA ASP A 112 9.70 9.21 8.09
C ASP A 112 10.25 7.80 8.40
N ALA A 113 9.36 6.84 8.61
CA ALA A 113 9.72 5.41 8.66
C ALA A 113 10.11 4.92 7.26
N PHE A 114 11.22 5.44 6.76
CA PHE A 114 11.63 5.22 5.38
C PHE A 114 12.09 3.78 5.12
N ILE A 115 11.70 3.27 3.97
CA ILE A 115 12.36 2.16 3.31
C ILE A 115 13.32 2.78 2.30
N VAL A 116 14.60 2.84 2.67
CA VAL A 116 15.65 3.46 1.85
C VAL A 116 16.35 2.40 1.04
N ASN A 117 16.27 2.49 -0.28
CA ASN A 117 16.97 1.58 -1.18
C ASN A 117 18.11 2.34 -1.85
N PHE A 118 19.35 2.11 -1.35
CA PHE A 118 20.56 2.72 -1.87
C PHE A 118 20.99 2.08 -3.19
N ARG A 119 21.03 0.75 -3.25
CA ARG A 119 21.50 -0.01 -4.41
C ARG A 119 21.22 -1.51 -4.35
N ARG A 120 20.14 -1.91 -3.69
CA ARG A 120 19.81 -3.33 -3.52
C ARG A 120 19.84 -4.05 -4.87
N GLY A 121 20.67 -5.08 -4.98
CA GLY A 121 20.76 -5.94 -6.16
C GLY A 121 21.32 -5.24 -7.40
N ALA A 122 22.02 -4.12 -7.27
CA ALA A 122 22.66 -3.42 -8.39
C ALA A 122 23.80 -4.23 -9.06
N ASP A 123 24.31 -5.22 -8.35
CA ASP A 123 25.34 -6.17 -8.82
C ASP A 123 24.74 -7.34 -9.63
N LYS A 124 23.41 -7.49 -9.66
CA LYS A 124 22.70 -8.58 -10.36
C LYS A 124 22.08 -8.06 -11.65
N PRO A 125 21.81 -8.93 -12.64
CA PRO A 125 21.02 -8.55 -13.79
C PRO A 125 19.67 -7.98 -13.34
N TRP A 126 19.21 -6.90 -13.96
CA TRP A 126 17.87 -6.38 -13.72
C TRP A 126 16.83 -7.31 -14.34
N MET A 127 15.82 -7.67 -13.57
CA MET A 127 14.67 -8.44 -14.03
C MET A 127 13.44 -7.53 -14.14
N PRO A 128 12.70 -7.58 -15.26
CA PRO A 128 11.43 -6.88 -15.36
C PRO A 128 10.40 -7.49 -14.40
N PRO A 129 9.30 -6.76 -14.08
CA PRO A 129 8.22 -7.34 -13.31
C PRO A 129 7.62 -8.55 -14.04
N SER A 130 7.68 -9.69 -13.39
CA SER A 130 7.24 -10.99 -13.89
C SER A 130 7.11 -11.96 -12.71
N PRO A 131 6.49 -13.15 -12.85
CA PRO A 131 6.44 -14.14 -11.79
C PRO A 131 7.83 -14.50 -11.26
N GLU A 132 8.84 -14.55 -12.14
CA GLU A 132 10.22 -14.94 -11.82
C GLU A 132 10.99 -13.85 -11.07
N ALA A 133 10.48 -12.61 -10.99
CA ALA A 133 11.13 -11.54 -10.24
C ALA A 133 11.26 -11.85 -8.75
N GLY A 134 10.38 -12.70 -8.23
CA GLY A 134 10.39 -13.19 -6.85
C GLY A 134 9.99 -12.14 -5.82
N GLY A 135 9.82 -12.59 -4.58
CA GLY A 135 9.46 -11.70 -3.48
C GLY A 135 8.02 -11.18 -3.50
N TRP A 136 7.18 -11.75 -4.35
CA TRP A 136 5.76 -11.42 -4.42
C TRP A 136 5.05 -11.79 -3.13
N HIS A 137 4.25 -10.87 -2.61
CA HIS A 137 3.49 -11.07 -1.38
C HIS A 137 2.27 -10.15 -1.34
N LYS A 138 1.38 -10.45 -0.43
CA LYS A 138 0.31 -9.59 0.07
C LYS A 138 0.67 -9.20 1.50
N ASP A 139 0.53 -7.93 1.85
CA ASP A 139 0.74 -7.48 3.23
C ASP A 139 -0.33 -8.02 4.19
N GLY A 140 -0.03 -8.01 5.50
CA GLY A 140 -0.98 -8.39 6.53
C GLY A 140 -0.57 -9.60 7.36
N SER A 141 0.70 -9.68 7.79
CA SER A 141 1.22 -10.77 8.64
C SER A 141 0.68 -10.79 10.08
N PHE A 142 -0.19 -9.83 10.45
CA PHE A 142 -0.65 -9.62 11.82
C PHE A 142 -2.15 -9.84 12.03
N PHE A 143 -2.87 -10.40 11.04
CA PHE A 143 -4.30 -10.73 11.16
C PHE A 143 -4.67 -11.91 10.26
N ARG A 144 -5.74 -12.63 10.67
CA ARG A 144 -6.37 -13.64 9.82
C ARG A 144 -7.11 -12.96 8.67
N HIS A 145 -6.81 -13.35 7.45
CA HIS A 145 -7.37 -12.73 6.24
C HIS A 145 -8.78 -13.24 5.93
N PHE A 146 -9.72 -12.33 5.84
CA PHE A 146 -11.06 -12.57 5.30
C PHE A 146 -11.25 -11.71 4.04
N LEU A 147 -12.23 -12.05 3.21
CA LEU A 147 -12.56 -11.23 2.03
C LEU A 147 -12.94 -9.79 2.39
N ASP A 148 -13.47 -9.57 3.58
CA ASP A 148 -13.92 -8.26 4.07
C ASP A 148 -13.01 -7.64 5.14
N SER A 149 -11.77 -8.14 5.28
CA SER A 149 -10.83 -7.67 6.29
C SER A 149 -10.66 -6.16 6.28
N ARG A 150 -10.78 -5.54 7.47
CA ARG A 150 -10.63 -4.10 7.68
C ARG A 150 -9.21 -3.68 8.09
N GLU A 151 -8.42 -4.61 8.59
CA GLU A 151 -7.10 -4.40 9.20
C GLU A 151 -6.09 -3.80 8.24
N GLN A 152 -6.28 -4.05 6.96
CA GLN A 152 -5.57 -3.40 5.86
C GLN A 152 -6.57 -3.12 4.74
N GLY A 153 -7.20 -1.95 4.81
CA GLY A 153 -8.15 -1.51 3.80
C GLY A 153 -7.45 -0.99 2.53
N LEU A 154 -6.24 -0.45 2.69
CA LEU A 154 -5.38 -0.04 1.57
C LEU A 154 -3.91 -0.32 1.91
N LEU A 155 -3.15 -0.64 0.89
CA LEU A 155 -1.71 -0.49 0.85
C LEU A 155 -1.41 0.85 0.16
N THR A 156 -0.49 1.62 0.71
CA THR A 156 -0.11 2.90 0.10
C THR A 156 1.39 3.01 -0.05
N ILE A 157 1.84 3.84 -0.97
CA ILE A 157 3.26 4.18 -1.16
C ILE A 157 3.37 5.68 -1.31
N VAL A 158 4.26 6.30 -0.54
CA VAL A 158 4.63 7.70 -0.68
C VAL A 158 6.06 7.76 -1.19
N TYR A 159 6.31 8.42 -2.30
CA TYR A 159 7.65 8.66 -2.80
C TYR A 159 8.21 9.97 -2.24
N TRP A 160 9.30 9.85 -1.50
CA TRP A 160 10.07 10.95 -0.92
C TRP A 160 11.31 11.31 -1.74
N SER A 161 11.50 10.62 -2.85
CA SER A 161 12.50 10.87 -3.89
C SER A 161 11.95 10.43 -5.24
N ASP A 162 12.57 10.85 -6.33
CA ASP A 162 12.23 10.33 -7.65
C ASP A 162 12.54 8.84 -7.78
N VAL A 163 11.64 8.12 -8.41
CA VAL A 163 11.73 6.67 -8.65
C VAL A 163 11.49 6.40 -10.14
N GLY A 164 12.55 6.44 -10.91
CA GLY A 164 12.52 6.13 -12.35
C GLY A 164 12.55 4.63 -12.64
N HIS A 165 12.49 4.30 -13.92
CA HIS A 165 12.67 2.93 -14.39
C HIS A 165 13.98 2.32 -13.86
N LYS A 166 13.91 1.10 -13.33
CA LYS A 166 15.01 0.40 -12.65
C LYS A 166 15.52 1.10 -11.38
N GLY A 167 14.76 2.05 -10.84
CA GLY A 167 15.10 2.82 -9.65
C GLY A 167 14.63 2.20 -8.33
N GLY A 168 14.34 0.91 -8.31
CA GLY A 168 13.85 0.24 -7.12
C GLY A 168 12.35 0.47 -6.87
N GLY A 169 11.57 0.76 -7.90
CA GLY A 169 10.12 0.89 -7.82
C GLY A 169 9.45 -0.40 -7.34
N THR A 170 8.26 -0.30 -6.81
CA THR A 170 7.47 -1.48 -6.42
C THR A 170 6.91 -2.15 -7.66
N PHE A 171 7.09 -3.47 -7.78
CA PHE A 171 6.38 -4.28 -8.76
C PHE A 171 4.99 -4.61 -8.24
N ILE A 172 3.98 -4.53 -9.08
CA ILE A 172 2.60 -4.88 -8.77
C ILE A 172 2.03 -5.79 -9.86
N ALA A 173 1.07 -6.63 -9.47
CA ALA A 173 0.32 -7.50 -10.37
C ALA A 173 -1.18 -7.13 -10.32
N PRO A 174 -1.67 -6.21 -11.19
CA PRO A 174 -3.04 -5.68 -11.11
C PRO A 174 -4.13 -6.75 -11.11
N ASP A 175 -3.99 -7.79 -11.90
CA ASP A 175 -4.96 -8.88 -11.99
C ASP A 175 -4.94 -9.84 -10.77
N SER A 176 -3.95 -9.71 -9.88
CA SER A 176 -3.89 -10.48 -8.62
C SER A 176 -5.10 -10.25 -7.72
N ILE A 177 -5.71 -9.07 -7.78
CA ILE A 177 -6.88 -8.73 -6.97
C ILE A 177 -7.99 -9.75 -7.16
N GLY A 178 -8.29 -10.12 -8.41
CA GLY A 178 -9.30 -11.13 -8.72
C GLY A 178 -8.92 -12.53 -8.21
N HIS A 179 -7.64 -12.88 -8.27
CA HIS A 179 -7.16 -14.17 -7.78
C HIS A 179 -7.21 -14.27 -6.26
N VAL A 180 -6.75 -13.24 -5.55
CA VAL A 180 -6.80 -13.18 -4.08
C VAL A 180 -8.25 -13.09 -3.60
N ALA A 181 -9.10 -12.26 -4.24
CA ALA A 181 -10.52 -12.15 -3.86
C ALA A 181 -11.26 -13.47 -3.98
N ARG A 182 -11.09 -14.21 -5.09
CA ARG A 182 -11.69 -15.54 -5.27
C ARG A 182 -11.19 -16.52 -4.21
N TYR A 183 -9.88 -16.54 -3.96
CA TYR A 183 -9.31 -17.40 -2.93
C TYR A 183 -9.92 -17.13 -1.55
N LEU A 184 -10.01 -15.86 -1.15
CA LEU A 184 -10.61 -15.48 0.13
C LEU A 184 -12.13 -15.74 0.19
N ALA A 185 -12.84 -15.61 -0.92
CA ALA A 185 -14.27 -15.94 -1.00
C ALA A 185 -14.55 -17.45 -0.83
N GLU A 186 -13.62 -18.31 -1.25
CA GLU A 186 -13.66 -19.76 -1.09
C GLU A 186 -13.26 -20.22 0.32
N HIS A 187 -12.68 -19.32 1.15
CA HIS A 187 -12.22 -19.60 2.51
C HIS A 187 -12.91 -18.68 3.54
N PRO A 188 -14.24 -18.79 3.74
CA PRO A 188 -14.97 -17.95 4.67
C PRO A 188 -14.58 -18.17 6.15
N GLU A 189 -13.89 -19.26 6.46
CA GLU A 189 -13.27 -19.51 7.78
C GLU A 189 -12.04 -18.62 8.03
N GLY A 190 -11.60 -17.87 7.02
CA GLY A 190 -10.41 -17.03 7.08
C GLY A 190 -9.12 -17.79 6.81
N VAL A 191 -8.14 -17.07 6.28
CA VAL A 191 -6.83 -17.59 5.90
C VAL A 191 -5.78 -17.10 6.90
N GLU A 192 -4.93 -18.02 7.34
CA GLU A 192 -3.90 -17.71 8.34
C GLU A 192 -2.92 -16.64 7.83
N PRO A 193 -2.39 -15.79 8.73
CA PRO A 193 -1.41 -14.75 8.36
C PRO A 193 -0.14 -15.31 7.69
N SER A 194 0.21 -16.56 7.99
CA SER A 194 1.39 -17.24 7.44
C SER A 194 1.18 -17.82 6.04
N PHE A 195 -0.02 -17.73 5.48
CA PHE A 195 -0.29 -18.22 4.13
C PHE A 195 0.48 -17.42 3.09
N ASP A 196 1.17 -18.12 2.21
CA ASP A 196 1.92 -17.50 1.11
C ASP A 196 1.00 -17.11 -0.05
N PHE A 197 0.40 -15.91 0.04
CA PHE A 197 -0.38 -15.36 -1.07
C PHE A 197 0.46 -15.11 -2.32
N GLY A 198 1.79 -14.96 -2.18
CA GLY A 198 2.71 -14.81 -3.30
C GLY A 198 2.69 -16.00 -4.25
N SER A 199 2.32 -17.19 -3.77
CA SER A 199 2.12 -18.39 -4.61
C SER A 199 1.01 -18.24 -5.67
N LEU A 200 0.14 -17.25 -5.54
CA LEU A 200 -0.89 -16.96 -6.54
C LEU A 200 -0.34 -16.20 -7.75
N ILE A 201 0.92 -15.74 -7.71
CA ILE A 201 1.52 -14.94 -8.78
C ILE A 201 1.56 -15.66 -10.12
N ASP A 202 1.70 -17.00 -10.11
CA ASP A 202 1.71 -17.82 -11.32
C ASP A 202 0.39 -17.78 -12.09
N LYS A 203 -0.69 -17.29 -11.48
CA LYS A 203 -2.00 -17.08 -12.11
C LYS A 203 -2.13 -15.69 -12.75
N CYS A 204 -1.17 -14.79 -12.47
CA CYS A 204 -1.20 -13.42 -12.94
C CYS A 204 -0.53 -13.29 -14.32
N SER A 205 -1.01 -12.35 -15.09
CA SER A 205 -0.54 -12.02 -16.44
C SER A 205 -0.21 -10.55 -16.64
N GLU A 206 -0.63 -9.69 -15.73
CA GLU A 206 -0.38 -8.26 -15.77
C GLU A 206 0.66 -7.88 -14.71
N PHE A 207 1.76 -7.23 -15.14
CA PHE A 207 2.85 -6.82 -14.26
C PHE A 207 3.27 -5.40 -14.58
N VAL A 208 3.43 -4.58 -13.55
CA VAL A 208 3.80 -3.17 -13.66
C VAL A 208 4.92 -2.83 -12.70
N GLU A 209 5.92 -2.08 -13.16
CA GLU A 209 6.87 -1.35 -12.30
C GLU A 209 6.26 0.00 -11.98
N VAL A 210 5.94 0.25 -10.71
CA VAL A 210 5.42 1.55 -10.28
C VAL A 210 6.57 2.52 -10.15
N THR A 211 6.58 3.53 -11.02
CA THR A 211 7.52 4.64 -11.02
C THR A 211 6.80 5.94 -10.66
N GLY A 212 7.55 6.97 -10.28
CA GLY A 212 6.97 8.26 -9.95
C GLY A 212 8.03 9.30 -9.61
N GLU A 213 7.56 10.49 -9.33
CA GLU A 213 8.37 11.62 -8.90
C GLU A 213 8.24 11.82 -7.38
N LEU A 214 9.16 12.59 -6.81
CA LEU A 214 9.05 13.03 -5.42
C LEU A 214 7.67 13.65 -5.17
N GLY A 215 7.01 13.19 -4.12
CA GLY A 215 5.67 13.65 -3.75
C GLY A 215 4.52 12.88 -4.39
N ASP A 216 4.79 11.90 -5.23
CA ASP A 216 3.73 11.04 -5.75
C ASP A 216 3.23 10.10 -4.65
N PHE A 217 1.92 9.95 -4.61
CA PHE A 217 1.21 9.08 -3.71
C PHE A 217 0.50 7.99 -4.50
N ILE A 218 0.82 6.74 -4.22
CA ILE A 218 0.25 5.57 -4.88
C ILE A 218 -0.67 4.85 -3.89
N ILE A 219 -1.91 4.66 -4.28
CA ILE A 219 -2.89 3.90 -3.53
C ILE A 219 -3.08 2.56 -4.22
N LEU A 220 -2.93 1.47 -3.47
CA LEU A 220 -3.06 0.10 -3.93
C LEU A 220 -4.20 -0.59 -3.17
N HIS A 221 -4.92 -1.45 -3.88
CA HIS A 221 -5.91 -2.35 -3.29
C HIS A 221 -5.23 -3.33 -2.30
N PRO A 222 -5.85 -3.67 -1.17
CA PRO A 222 -5.25 -4.55 -0.16
C PRO A 222 -4.90 -5.97 -0.66
N TYR A 223 -5.46 -6.39 -1.80
CA TYR A 223 -5.18 -7.70 -2.41
C TYR A 223 -4.12 -7.66 -3.49
N MET A 224 -3.56 -6.49 -3.76
CA MET A 224 -2.48 -6.34 -4.73
C MET A 224 -1.27 -7.17 -4.32
N LEU A 225 -0.92 -8.19 -5.11
CA LEU A 225 0.40 -8.81 -4.98
C LEU A 225 1.45 -7.82 -5.47
N HIS A 226 2.46 -7.63 -4.65
CA HIS A 226 3.53 -6.70 -4.94
C HIS A 226 4.89 -7.24 -4.50
N ALA A 227 5.94 -6.67 -5.04
CA ALA A 227 7.32 -7.04 -4.72
C ALA A 227 8.27 -5.83 -4.80
N SER A 228 9.36 -5.88 -4.07
CA SER A 228 10.43 -4.89 -4.17
C SER A 228 11.32 -5.18 -5.37
N SER A 229 11.59 -4.19 -6.20
CA SER A 229 12.57 -4.33 -7.29
C SER A 229 13.99 -3.93 -6.87
N ASN A 230 14.97 -4.34 -7.67
CA ASN A 230 16.35 -3.91 -7.53
C ASN A 230 16.52 -2.44 -7.95
N ASN A 231 17.45 -1.72 -7.33
CA ASN A 231 17.78 -0.34 -7.68
C ASN A 231 19.09 -0.29 -8.47
N HIS A 232 18.97 -0.15 -9.78
CA HIS A 232 20.09 0.01 -10.72
C HIS A 232 20.32 1.48 -11.11
N SER A 233 19.47 2.40 -10.57
CA SER A 233 19.66 3.83 -10.81
C SER A 233 20.82 4.39 -9.98
N PRO A 234 21.37 5.54 -10.37
CA PRO A 234 22.31 6.24 -9.52
C PRO A 234 21.66 6.90 -8.30
N ASN A 235 20.32 6.96 -8.26
CA ASN A 235 19.59 7.68 -7.23
C ASN A 235 19.16 6.75 -6.09
N VAL A 236 19.18 7.27 -4.87
CA VAL A 236 18.64 6.59 -3.70
C VAL A 236 17.12 6.73 -3.70
N ARG A 237 16.42 5.61 -3.51
CA ARG A 237 14.98 5.63 -3.35
C ARG A 237 14.61 5.76 -1.88
N PHE A 238 13.90 6.82 -1.54
CA PHE A 238 13.20 6.98 -0.28
C PHE A 238 11.70 6.79 -0.51
N MET A 239 11.10 5.86 0.21
CA MET A 239 9.65 5.65 0.21
C MET A 239 9.15 5.25 1.60
N THR A 240 7.86 5.46 1.83
CA THR A 240 7.12 4.86 2.95
C THR A 240 5.90 4.11 2.41
N ASN A 241 5.42 3.11 3.16
CA ASN A 241 4.23 2.33 2.80
C ASN A 241 3.22 2.25 3.96
N PRO A 242 2.69 3.40 4.43
CA PRO A 242 1.75 3.41 5.54
C PRO A 242 0.46 2.67 5.16
N PRO A 243 0.04 1.65 5.94
CA PRO A 243 -1.24 0.99 5.72
C PRO A 243 -2.41 1.87 6.16
N VAL A 244 -3.58 1.64 5.59
CA VAL A 244 -4.83 2.29 5.99
C VAL A 244 -5.79 1.23 6.52
N VAL A 245 -6.26 1.40 7.74
CA VAL A 245 -7.24 0.54 8.40
C VAL A 245 -8.64 1.11 8.17
N LEU A 246 -9.60 0.25 7.89
CA LEU A 246 -11.00 0.65 7.79
C LEU A 246 -11.67 0.55 9.18
N ARG A 247 -12.63 1.44 9.43
CA ARG A 247 -13.41 1.44 10.67
C ARG A 247 -14.23 0.15 10.82
N GLU A 248 -14.82 -0.30 9.71
CA GLU A 248 -15.67 -1.48 9.63
C GLU A 248 -15.19 -2.41 8.50
N PRO A 249 -15.48 -3.70 8.57
CA PRO A 249 -15.26 -4.61 7.45
C PRO A 249 -15.91 -4.11 6.17
N MET A 250 -15.31 -4.45 5.02
CA MET A 250 -15.90 -4.16 3.72
C MET A 250 -17.26 -4.85 3.57
N ASN A 251 -18.20 -4.16 2.93
CA ASN A 251 -19.53 -4.69 2.68
C ASN A 251 -19.81 -4.78 1.17
N PHE A 252 -19.84 -5.99 0.67
CA PHE A 252 -20.06 -6.28 -0.75
C PHE A 252 -21.55 -6.50 -1.11
N ASN A 253 -22.48 -6.31 -0.14
CA ASN A 253 -23.90 -6.55 -0.32
C ASN A 253 -24.75 -5.33 0.09
N ARG A 254 -24.35 -4.13 -0.34
CA ARG A 254 -25.09 -2.89 -0.08
C ARG A 254 -26.35 -2.81 -0.94
N ASP A 255 -27.43 -2.23 -0.39
CA ASP A 255 -28.69 -2.07 -1.11
C ASP A 255 -28.58 -1.06 -2.25
N ASP A 256 -27.93 0.07 -2.02
CA ASP A 256 -27.63 1.06 -3.05
C ASP A 256 -26.21 0.84 -3.58
N PRO A 257 -26.03 0.49 -4.87
CA PRO A 257 -24.71 0.34 -5.49
C PRO A 257 -23.83 1.60 -5.41
N ALA A 258 -24.45 2.79 -5.26
CA ALA A 258 -23.73 4.05 -5.11
C ALA A 258 -23.00 4.19 -3.75
N GLU A 259 -23.33 3.34 -2.79
CA GLU A 259 -22.68 3.30 -1.47
C GLU A 259 -21.41 2.45 -1.43
N PHE A 260 -21.15 1.64 -2.46
CA PHE A 260 -19.89 0.91 -2.54
C PHE A 260 -18.72 1.88 -2.64
N SER A 261 -17.69 1.66 -1.81
CA SER A 261 -16.38 2.29 -1.97
C SER A 261 -15.69 1.79 -3.25
N LEU A 262 -14.64 2.49 -3.69
CA LEU A 262 -13.86 2.01 -4.83
C LEU A 262 -13.15 0.69 -4.50
N ILE A 263 -12.76 0.46 -3.24
CA ILE A 263 -12.16 -0.82 -2.78
C ILE A 263 -13.17 -1.96 -2.93
N GLU A 264 -14.41 -1.76 -2.42
CA GLU A 264 -15.49 -2.75 -2.52
C GLU A 264 -15.83 -3.04 -3.99
N ARG A 265 -15.88 -2.00 -4.83
CA ARG A 265 -16.12 -2.15 -6.27
C ARG A 265 -15.00 -2.89 -6.98
N ALA A 266 -13.72 -2.64 -6.63
CA ALA A 266 -12.59 -3.36 -7.21
C ALA A 266 -12.59 -4.85 -6.81
N THR A 267 -12.95 -5.15 -5.56
CA THR A 267 -13.14 -6.54 -5.11
C THR A 267 -14.26 -7.24 -5.90
N LEU A 268 -15.42 -6.59 -6.03
CA LEU A 268 -16.56 -7.13 -6.79
C LEU A 268 -16.21 -7.32 -8.27
N HIS A 269 -15.49 -6.35 -8.86
CA HIS A 269 -14.98 -6.47 -10.24
C HIS A 269 -14.06 -7.70 -10.38
N GLY A 270 -13.13 -7.90 -9.45
CA GLY A 270 -12.23 -9.06 -9.41
C GLY A 270 -12.97 -10.39 -9.24
N LEU A 271 -14.11 -10.40 -8.55
CA LEU A 271 -14.99 -11.57 -8.40
C LEU A 271 -15.88 -11.80 -9.63
N GLY A 272 -16.02 -10.81 -10.53
CA GLY A 272 -16.98 -10.82 -11.63
C GLY A 272 -18.44 -10.79 -11.15
N ARG A 273 -18.72 -9.99 -10.12
CA ARG A 273 -20.01 -9.92 -9.44
C ARG A 273 -20.42 -8.46 -9.21
N ASP A 274 -21.73 -8.19 -9.28
CA ASP A 274 -22.27 -6.89 -8.90
C ASP A 274 -22.48 -6.77 -7.39
N ARG A 275 -22.70 -7.91 -6.71
CA ARG A 275 -22.90 -8.02 -5.25
C ARG A 275 -22.42 -9.39 -4.77
N TYR A 276 -22.02 -9.45 -3.49
CA TYR A 276 -21.60 -10.69 -2.87
C TYR A 276 -21.92 -10.69 -1.37
N ASP A 277 -22.78 -11.61 -0.91
CA ASP A 277 -23.13 -11.77 0.51
C ASP A 277 -22.04 -12.63 1.20
N PHE A 278 -20.93 -11.99 1.56
CA PHE A 278 -19.84 -12.66 2.27
C PHE A 278 -20.19 -12.76 3.76
N ARG A 279 -20.02 -13.96 4.32
CA ARG A 279 -20.22 -14.24 5.75
C ARG A 279 -19.06 -15.05 6.29
N PRO A 280 -18.24 -14.48 7.18
CA PRO A 280 -17.21 -15.23 7.87
C PRO A 280 -17.82 -16.39 8.65
N THR A 281 -17.19 -17.57 8.60
CA THR A 281 -17.64 -18.78 9.30
C THR A 281 -16.79 -19.09 10.54
N ALA A 282 -15.71 -18.32 10.78
CA ALA A 282 -14.90 -18.37 11.99
C ALA A 282 -14.74 -16.97 12.59
N PRO A 283 -14.43 -16.87 13.89
CA PRO A 283 -14.11 -15.60 14.52
C PRO A 283 -12.88 -14.93 13.87
N ARG A 284 -12.88 -13.60 13.86
CA ARG A 284 -11.69 -12.83 13.52
C ARG A 284 -10.70 -12.96 14.67
N ASP A 285 -9.53 -13.47 14.38
CA ASP A 285 -8.45 -13.59 15.36
C ASP A 285 -7.62 -12.32 15.32
N GLU A 286 -7.82 -11.45 16.28
CA GLU A 286 -7.19 -10.14 16.35
C GLU A 286 -5.84 -10.26 17.08
N GLN A 287 -4.75 -10.34 16.33
CA GLN A 287 -3.37 -10.25 16.85
C GLN A 287 -2.91 -8.79 17.03
N TRP A 288 -3.85 -7.91 17.32
CA TRP A 288 -3.65 -6.47 17.48
C TRP A 288 -4.60 -5.91 18.54
N LYS A 289 -4.31 -4.73 19.04
CA LYS A 289 -5.11 -4.03 20.07
C LYS A 289 -5.37 -2.60 19.63
N ILE A 290 -6.56 -2.10 19.93
CA ILE A 290 -6.84 -0.66 19.86
C ILE A 290 -6.25 -0.01 21.11
N ILE A 291 -5.51 1.09 20.93
CA ILE A 291 -4.99 1.96 21.98
C ILE A 291 -5.42 3.40 21.70
N GLY A 292 -5.86 4.12 22.74
CA GLY A 292 -6.33 5.52 22.62
C GLY A 292 -7.82 5.66 22.79
#